data_eff6ccd7b29bae1d0a520d368a153f61
#
_entry.id   eff6ccd7b29bae1d0a520d368a153f61
#
_cell.length_a   1.000
_cell.length_b   1.000
_cell.length_c   1.000
_cell.angle_alpha   90.00
_cell.angle_beta   90.00
_cell.angle_gamma   90.00
#
_symmetry.space_group_name_H-M   'P 1'
#
loop_
_entity.id
_entity.type
_entity.pdbx_description
1 polymer ?
#
loop_
_entity_poly.entity_id
_entity_poly.type
_entity_poly.pdbx_seq_one_letter_code
_entity_poly.pdbx_strand_id
1 'polypeptide(L)'
;MIAEKYITSGCLISNHTVYKNGELLFVNKDADVPGFLLSVYKHFDINYSRFYKMDNLSKLGWLASEILLKNSFQKENYRPEDIGLILSNANSSLDTDQKYMASVKDIPSPLLFVYTLPNIVTGEICIRNNFKGEDAFFVFDSFNADFIENYVSSLLDNNVLQVCICGWIELLGDEYKAALFLVEKLKSNEAVSFTKEHMNKIFDDKKIN
;
A
#
# COMPACT_ATOMS: atom_id res chain seq x y z
N MET A 1 -9.76 28.44 5.64
CA MET A 1 -8.82 28.14 4.53
C MET A 1 -8.68 26.63 4.49
N ILE A 2 -8.90 26.02 3.32
CA ILE A 2 -8.62 24.59 3.12
C ILE A 2 -7.10 24.44 3.17
N ALA A 3 -6.59 23.57 4.05
CA ALA A 3 -5.16 23.33 4.15
C ALA A 3 -4.67 22.63 2.88
N GLU A 4 -3.54 23.09 2.33
CA GLU A 4 -2.89 22.39 1.23
C GLU A 4 -2.41 21.00 1.70
N LYS A 5 -2.48 20.03 0.81
CA LYS A 5 -2.10 18.64 1.05
C LYS A 5 -1.09 18.21 0.01
N TYR A 6 -0.15 17.38 0.41
CA TYR A 6 0.97 17.02 -0.43
C TYR A 6 1.22 15.52 -0.41
N ILE A 7 1.59 14.96 -1.55
CA ILE A 7 2.23 13.64 -1.62
C ILE A 7 3.70 13.87 -1.28
N THR A 8 4.12 13.43 -0.11
CA THR A 8 5.48 13.60 0.40
C THR A 8 6.38 12.41 0.08
N SER A 9 5.78 11.26 -0.25
CA SER A 9 6.47 10.07 -0.77
C SER A 9 5.51 9.23 -1.61
N GLY A 10 6.04 8.57 -2.64
CA GLY A 10 5.34 7.60 -3.47
C GLY A 10 6.13 6.31 -3.64
N CYS A 11 5.48 5.16 -3.55
CA CYS A 11 6.07 3.86 -3.83
C CYS A 11 5.25 3.13 -4.90
N LEU A 12 5.95 2.61 -5.92
CA LEU A 12 5.35 1.79 -6.98
C LEU A 12 6.09 0.46 -7.06
N ILE A 13 5.34 -0.64 -6.94
CA ILE A 13 5.83 -2.02 -7.17
C ILE A 13 5.00 -2.62 -8.29
N SER A 14 5.64 -2.93 -9.42
CA SER A 14 4.98 -3.57 -10.56
C SER A 14 6.02 -4.18 -11.50
N ASN A 15 5.63 -5.18 -12.31
CA ASN A 15 6.49 -5.74 -13.36
C ASN A 15 7.90 -6.09 -12.86
N HIS A 16 8.00 -6.70 -11.67
CA HIS A 16 9.26 -7.12 -11.03
C HIS A 16 10.25 -5.96 -10.78
N THR A 17 9.70 -4.76 -10.56
CA THR A 17 10.47 -3.55 -10.24
C THR A 17 9.89 -2.84 -9.02
N VAL A 18 10.74 -2.14 -8.29
CA VAL A 18 10.40 -1.30 -7.15
C VAL A 18 10.91 0.10 -7.39
N TYR A 19 10.01 1.07 -7.33
CA TYR A 19 10.32 2.49 -7.42
C TYR A 19 9.90 3.20 -6.14
N LYS A 20 10.68 4.21 -5.75
CA LYS A 20 10.31 5.17 -4.73
C LYS A 20 10.60 6.58 -5.24
N ASN A 21 9.61 7.46 -5.17
CA ASN A 21 9.70 8.84 -5.67
C ASN A 21 10.21 8.93 -7.12
N GLY A 22 9.88 7.93 -7.95
CA GLY A 22 10.32 7.83 -9.34
C GLY A 22 11.72 7.26 -9.54
N GLU A 23 12.48 6.99 -8.47
CA GLU A 23 13.77 6.32 -8.52
C GLU A 23 13.61 4.81 -8.52
N LEU A 24 14.30 4.09 -9.42
CA LEU A 24 14.35 2.64 -9.45
C LEU A 24 15.26 2.13 -8.33
N LEU A 25 14.69 1.43 -7.37
CA LEU A 25 15.43 0.89 -6.21
C LEU A 25 15.79 -0.58 -6.35
N PHE A 26 14.95 -1.38 -7.03
CA PHE A 26 15.18 -2.81 -7.15
C PHE A 26 14.52 -3.40 -8.40
N VAL A 27 15.13 -4.44 -8.97
CA VAL A 27 14.58 -5.22 -10.08
C VAL A 27 14.99 -6.70 -9.95
N ASN A 28 14.05 -7.61 -10.21
CA ASN A 28 14.32 -9.06 -10.31
C ASN A 28 13.30 -9.71 -11.27
N LYS A 29 13.61 -9.75 -12.56
CA LYS A 29 12.69 -10.19 -13.62
C LYS A 29 12.58 -11.72 -13.75
N ASP A 30 13.50 -12.46 -13.16
CA ASP A 30 13.60 -13.93 -13.34
C ASP A 30 12.79 -14.70 -12.28
N ALA A 31 12.28 -14.03 -11.25
CA ALA A 31 11.51 -14.64 -10.19
C ALA A 31 10.02 -14.73 -10.54
N ASP A 32 9.32 -15.73 -10.02
CA ASP A 32 7.85 -15.69 -9.91
C ASP A 32 7.39 -14.65 -8.87
N VAL A 33 6.09 -14.37 -8.77
CA VAL A 33 5.56 -13.34 -7.87
C VAL A 33 5.96 -13.59 -6.41
N PRO A 34 5.77 -14.78 -5.80
CA PRO A 34 6.21 -15.03 -4.44
C PRO A 34 7.73 -14.86 -4.25
N GLY A 35 8.52 -15.34 -5.20
CA GLY A 35 9.98 -15.21 -5.20
C GLY A 35 10.43 -13.76 -5.34
N PHE A 36 9.76 -12.97 -6.18
CA PHE A 36 10.00 -11.54 -6.31
C PHE A 36 9.73 -10.80 -4.98
N LEU A 37 8.55 -11.01 -4.35
CA LEU A 37 8.22 -10.39 -3.08
C LEU A 37 9.22 -10.76 -1.97
N LEU A 38 9.66 -12.02 -1.94
CA LEU A 38 10.70 -12.46 -1.01
C LEU A 38 12.06 -11.83 -1.31
N SER A 39 12.41 -11.64 -2.57
CA SER A 39 13.67 -10.98 -2.96
C SER A 39 13.66 -9.49 -2.59
N VAL A 40 12.54 -8.79 -2.73
CA VAL A 40 12.35 -7.41 -2.24
C VAL A 40 12.55 -7.35 -0.72
N TYR A 41 11.88 -8.24 0.03
CA TYR A 41 12.02 -8.32 1.49
C TYR A 41 13.48 -8.45 1.93
N LYS A 42 14.23 -9.35 1.27
CA LYS A 42 15.65 -9.59 1.57
C LYS A 42 16.53 -8.40 1.16
N HIS A 43 16.28 -7.82 -0.02
CA HIS A 43 17.08 -6.70 -0.56
C HIS A 43 17.05 -5.48 0.37
N PHE A 44 15.89 -5.17 0.93
CA PHE A 44 15.76 -4.03 1.85
C PHE A 44 16.14 -4.34 3.31
N ASP A 45 16.68 -5.56 3.57
CA ASP A 45 17.12 -6.04 4.89
C ASP A 45 16.04 -5.87 5.97
N ILE A 46 14.80 -6.23 5.61
CA ILE A 46 13.67 -6.08 6.51
C ILE A 46 13.60 -7.31 7.43
N ASN A 47 13.38 -7.10 8.72
CA ASN A 47 13.23 -8.17 9.69
C ASN A 47 11.83 -8.13 10.32
N TYR A 48 10.93 -9.02 9.86
CA TYR A 48 9.58 -9.16 10.38
C TYR A 48 9.05 -10.59 10.17
N SER A 49 9.06 -11.40 11.19
CA SER A 49 8.74 -12.83 11.09
C SER A 49 7.32 -13.13 10.59
N ARG A 50 6.34 -12.21 10.84
CA ARG A 50 4.97 -12.37 10.35
C ARG A 50 4.88 -12.31 8.81
N PHE A 51 5.84 -11.66 8.12
CA PHE A 51 5.89 -11.58 6.66
C PHE A 51 5.73 -12.96 5.99
N TYR A 52 6.37 -13.98 6.54
CA TYR A 52 6.31 -15.35 5.98
C TYR A 52 4.93 -16.00 6.07
N LYS A 53 4.05 -15.49 6.93
CA LYS A 53 2.69 -16.00 7.13
C LYS A 53 1.64 -15.26 6.28
N MET A 54 1.98 -14.10 5.75
CA MET A 54 1.08 -13.29 4.93
C MET A 54 0.80 -13.97 3.58
N ASP A 55 -0.39 -13.71 3.02
CA ASP A 55 -0.68 -13.99 1.62
C ASP A 55 0.09 -13.02 0.69
N ASN A 56 0.02 -13.23 -0.62
CA ASN A 56 0.78 -12.42 -1.56
C ASN A 56 0.26 -10.96 -1.66
N LEU A 57 -1.05 -10.75 -1.57
CA LEU A 57 -1.64 -9.40 -1.55
C LEU A 57 -1.13 -8.60 -0.34
N SER A 58 -1.18 -9.21 0.86
CA SER A 58 -0.68 -8.58 2.08
C SER A 58 0.82 -8.35 2.05
N LYS A 59 1.62 -9.31 1.52
CA LYS A 59 3.07 -9.11 1.33
C LYS A 59 3.36 -7.92 0.41
N LEU A 60 2.65 -7.82 -0.71
CA LEU A 60 2.83 -6.74 -1.68
C LEU A 60 2.55 -5.36 -1.06
N GLY A 61 1.37 -5.20 -0.44
CA GLY A 61 0.99 -3.94 0.20
C GLY A 61 1.87 -3.57 1.38
N TRP A 62 2.21 -4.56 2.20
CA TRP A 62 3.09 -4.37 3.34
C TRP A 62 4.51 -3.95 2.91
N LEU A 63 5.11 -4.60 1.90
CA LEU A 63 6.41 -4.19 1.35
C LEU A 63 6.37 -2.78 0.77
N ALA A 64 5.32 -2.46 0.01
CA ALA A 64 5.15 -1.11 -0.52
C ALA A 64 5.09 -0.06 0.59
N SER A 65 4.41 -0.35 1.72
CA SER A 65 4.34 0.56 2.86
C SER A 65 5.69 0.70 3.59
N GLU A 66 6.44 -0.39 3.81
CA GLU A 66 7.78 -0.32 4.43
C GLU A 66 8.73 0.55 3.59
N ILE A 67 8.71 0.37 2.25
CA ILE A 67 9.55 1.15 1.34
C ILE A 67 9.09 2.62 1.29
N LEU A 68 7.78 2.86 1.21
CA LEU A 68 7.19 4.20 1.23
C LEU A 68 7.66 5.01 2.45
N LEU A 69 7.59 4.40 3.63
CA LEU A 69 7.85 5.06 4.91
C LEU A 69 9.35 5.21 5.22
N LYS A 70 10.20 4.31 4.69
CA LYS A 70 11.65 4.30 4.99
C LYS A 70 12.31 5.63 4.61
N ASN A 71 12.89 6.32 5.59
CA ASN A 71 13.58 7.61 5.44
C ASN A 71 12.70 8.80 4.93
N SER A 72 11.37 8.62 4.84
CA SER A 72 10.46 9.66 4.38
C SER A 72 9.44 10.06 5.42
N PHE A 73 9.26 9.26 6.46
CA PHE A 73 8.23 9.46 7.46
C PHE A 73 8.77 9.38 8.88
N GLN A 74 8.47 10.39 9.68
CA GLN A 74 8.82 10.46 11.09
C GLN A 74 7.55 10.30 11.92
N LYS A 75 7.15 9.05 12.17
CA LYS A 75 5.90 8.71 12.89
C LYS A 75 5.82 9.32 14.29
N GLU A 76 6.97 9.61 14.89
CA GLU A 76 7.09 10.23 16.21
C GLU A 76 6.49 11.64 16.27
N ASN A 77 6.34 12.30 15.12
CA ASN A 77 5.71 13.62 15.02
C ASN A 77 4.18 13.58 15.10
N TYR A 78 3.59 12.38 15.10
CA TYR A 78 2.14 12.19 15.05
C TYR A 78 1.69 11.21 16.13
N ARG A 79 0.47 11.40 16.63
CA ARG A 79 -0.15 10.39 17.47
C ARG A 79 -0.56 9.19 16.59
N PRO A 80 -0.55 7.96 17.13
CA PRO A 80 -0.99 6.79 16.37
C PRO A 80 -2.39 6.93 15.76
N GLU A 81 -3.31 7.61 16.44
CA GLU A 81 -4.70 7.85 16.03
C GLU A 81 -4.82 8.87 14.89
N ASP A 82 -3.79 9.66 14.63
CA ASP A 82 -3.77 10.69 13.58
C ASP A 82 -3.27 10.13 12.23
N ILE A 83 -2.84 8.86 12.17
CA ILE A 83 -2.26 8.24 10.97
C ILE A 83 -3.21 7.14 10.47
N GLY A 84 -3.73 7.31 9.26
CA GLY A 84 -4.71 6.39 8.67
C GLY A 84 -4.25 5.71 7.39
N LEU A 85 -5.03 4.70 6.96
CA LEU A 85 -4.79 3.92 5.74
C LEU A 85 -6.06 3.86 4.89
N ILE A 86 -5.98 4.30 3.62
CA ILE A 86 -7.08 4.22 2.67
C ILE A 86 -6.60 3.50 1.41
N LEU A 87 -6.93 2.23 1.32
CA LEU A 87 -6.45 1.34 0.26
C LEU A 87 -7.59 0.87 -0.64
N SER A 88 -7.25 0.47 -1.86
CA SER A 88 -8.22 -0.06 -2.81
C SER A 88 -7.61 -1.07 -3.78
N ASN A 89 -8.46 -1.90 -4.39
CA ASN A 89 -8.12 -2.76 -5.52
C ASN A 89 -9.36 -3.11 -6.36
N ALA A 90 -9.20 -3.98 -7.38
CA ALA A 90 -10.33 -4.45 -8.20
C ALA A 90 -10.82 -5.84 -7.77
N ASN A 91 -9.92 -6.74 -7.42
CA ASN A 91 -10.25 -8.15 -7.24
C ASN A 91 -10.43 -8.57 -5.76
N SER A 92 -10.52 -7.60 -4.82
CA SER A 92 -10.65 -7.93 -3.39
C SER A 92 -9.54 -8.90 -2.95
N SER A 93 -9.89 -10.01 -2.32
CA SER A 93 -9.01 -11.10 -1.90
C SER A 93 -9.06 -12.33 -2.83
N LEU A 94 -9.53 -12.18 -4.07
CA LEU A 94 -9.85 -13.28 -4.98
C LEU A 94 -8.69 -14.27 -5.18
N ASP A 95 -7.44 -13.83 -5.25
CA ASP A 95 -6.26 -14.71 -5.35
C ASP A 95 -6.18 -15.69 -4.16
N THR A 96 -6.40 -15.18 -2.96
CA THR A 96 -6.37 -15.98 -1.74
C THR A 96 -7.65 -16.80 -1.58
N ASP A 97 -8.82 -16.30 -2.01
CA ASP A 97 -10.08 -17.03 -1.99
C ASP A 97 -10.01 -18.28 -2.85
N GLN A 98 -9.41 -18.19 -4.05
CA GLN A 98 -9.20 -19.35 -4.93
C GLN A 98 -8.28 -20.40 -4.27
N LYS A 99 -7.19 -19.98 -3.61
CA LYS A 99 -6.29 -20.86 -2.89
C LYS A 99 -6.96 -21.51 -1.67
N TYR A 100 -7.77 -20.74 -0.95
CA TYR A 100 -8.54 -21.26 0.18
C TYR A 100 -9.56 -22.31 -0.30
N MET A 101 -10.34 -22.02 -1.33
CA MET A 101 -11.31 -22.96 -1.90
C MET A 101 -10.65 -24.25 -2.40
N ALA A 102 -9.44 -24.17 -2.94
CA ALA A 102 -8.67 -25.36 -3.31
C ALA A 102 -8.31 -26.20 -2.06
N SER A 103 -7.95 -25.58 -0.94
CA SER A 103 -7.62 -26.27 0.31
C SER A 103 -8.80 -26.97 0.97
N VAL A 104 -10.04 -26.47 0.77
CA VAL A 104 -11.26 -27.06 1.34
C VAL A 104 -11.53 -28.49 0.83
N LYS A 105 -10.99 -28.87 -0.32
CA LYS A 105 -11.14 -30.23 -0.87
C LYS A 105 -10.51 -31.32 0.01
N ASP A 106 -9.48 -30.96 0.78
CA ASP A 106 -8.79 -31.84 1.71
C ASP A 106 -9.00 -31.37 3.16
N ILE A 107 -8.12 -30.52 3.65
CA ILE A 107 -8.22 -29.91 5.00
C ILE A 107 -8.21 -28.39 4.84
N PRO A 108 -9.30 -27.70 5.18
CA PRO A 108 -9.37 -26.25 5.11
C PRO A 108 -8.19 -25.59 5.85
N SER A 109 -7.50 -24.67 5.18
CA SER A 109 -6.36 -23.95 5.78
C SER A 109 -6.85 -22.76 6.63
N PRO A 110 -6.73 -22.81 7.97
CA PRO A 110 -7.10 -21.66 8.81
C PRO A 110 -6.26 -20.41 8.49
N LEU A 111 -5.01 -20.60 8.07
CA LEU A 111 -4.12 -19.50 7.71
C LEU A 111 -4.63 -18.77 6.46
N LEU A 112 -4.99 -19.51 5.40
CA LEU A 112 -5.54 -18.89 4.19
C LEU A 112 -6.88 -18.22 4.46
N PHE A 113 -7.73 -18.81 5.32
CA PHE A 113 -9.03 -18.24 5.67
C PHE A 113 -8.92 -16.81 6.23
N VAL A 114 -7.92 -16.53 7.06
CA VAL A 114 -7.71 -15.18 7.60
C VAL A 114 -7.52 -14.15 6.48
N TYR A 115 -6.82 -14.51 5.40
CA TYR A 115 -6.51 -13.62 4.30
C TYR A 115 -7.56 -13.59 3.18
N THR A 116 -8.73 -14.19 3.38
CA THR A 116 -9.89 -14.05 2.47
C THR A 116 -10.64 -12.72 2.67
N LEU A 117 -10.09 -11.81 3.44
CA LEU A 117 -10.61 -10.46 3.66
C LEU A 117 -9.57 -9.43 3.16
N PRO A 118 -9.91 -8.57 2.21
CA PRO A 118 -8.93 -7.67 1.59
C PRO A 118 -8.36 -6.64 2.57
N ASN A 119 -9.10 -6.28 3.62
CA ASN A 119 -8.63 -5.35 4.65
C ASN A 119 -7.58 -5.93 5.62
N ILE A 120 -7.23 -7.22 5.51
CA ILE A 120 -6.14 -7.79 6.34
C ILE A 120 -4.81 -7.11 6.03
N VAL A 121 -4.57 -6.67 4.78
CA VAL A 121 -3.37 -5.92 4.46
C VAL A 121 -3.27 -4.59 5.22
N THR A 122 -4.39 -3.87 5.41
CA THR A 122 -4.41 -2.65 6.25
C THR A 122 -4.05 -2.99 7.69
N GLY A 123 -4.64 -4.06 8.22
CA GLY A 123 -4.35 -4.55 9.57
C GLY A 123 -2.87 -4.92 9.77
N GLU A 124 -2.24 -5.62 8.82
CA GLU A 124 -0.81 -5.97 8.92
C GLU A 124 0.10 -4.73 8.89
N ILE A 125 -0.22 -3.72 8.07
CA ILE A 125 0.51 -2.44 8.04
C ILE A 125 0.30 -1.67 9.35
N CYS A 126 -0.93 -1.58 9.84
CA CYS A 126 -1.27 -0.88 11.09
C CYS A 126 -0.60 -1.53 12.31
N ILE A 127 -0.61 -2.87 12.41
CA ILE A 127 0.06 -3.60 13.50
C ILE A 127 1.57 -3.34 13.48
N ARG A 128 2.20 -3.40 12.31
CA ARG A 128 3.64 -3.17 12.16
C ARG A 128 4.08 -1.79 12.65
N ASN A 129 3.29 -0.78 12.32
CA ASN A 129 3.66 0.62 12.52
C ASN A 129 3.00 1.25 13.75
N ASN A 130 2.07 0.53 14.42
CA ASN A 130 1.22 1.04 15.50
C ASN A 130 0.34 2.23 15.05
N PHE A 131 -0.20 2.17 13.81
CA PHE A 131 -1.18 3.14 13.33
C PHE A 131 -2.57 2.77 13.83
N LYS A 132 -3.37 3.75 14.26
CA LYS A 132 -4.68 3.55 14.88
C LYS A 132 -5.73 4.55 14.40
N GLY A 133 -5.41 5.34 13.38
CA GLY A 133 -6.36 6.24 12.74
C GLY A 133 -7.36 5.49 11.87
N GLU A 134 -8.21 6.25 11.19
CA GLU A 134 -9.21 5.71 10.26
C GLU A 134 -8.55 4.84 9.19
N ASP A 135 -9.06 3.62 9.00
CA ASP A 135 -8.64 2.74 7.92
C ASP A 135 -9.83 2.21 7.13
N ALA A 136 -9.66 2.10 5.81
CA ALA A 136 -10.65 1.52 4.94
C ALA A 136 -10.02 0.83 3.72
N PHE A 137 -10.69 -0.21 3.24
CA PHE A 137 -10.33 -0.90 2.00
C PHE A 137 -11.54 -0.88 1.06
N PHE A 138 -11.35 -0.30 -0.14
CA PHE A 138 -12.39 -0.15 -1.15
C PHE A 138 -12.15 -1.08 -2.34
N VAL A 139 -13.23 -1.48 -3.02
CA VAL A 139 -13.15 -2.27 -4.25
C VAL A 139 -13.75 -1.45 -5.39
N PHE A 140 -12.97 -1.22 -6.45
CA PHE A 140 -13.34 -0.47 -7.66
C PHE A 140 -12.90 -1.24 -8.91
N ASP A 141 -13.53 -1.02 -10.03
CA ASP A 141 -13.14 -1.65 -11.30
C ASP A 141 -11.70 -1.30 -11.73
N SER A 142 -11.19 -0.13 -11.31
CA SER A 142 -9.84 0.35 -11.58
C SER A 142 -9.41 1.37 -10.53
N PHE A 143 -8.14 1.77 -10.54
CA PHE A 143 -7.64 2.81 -9.62
C PHE A 143 -8.44 4.09 -9.76
N ASN A 144 -9.14 4.48 -8.71
CA ASN A 144 -10.02 5.66 -8.67
C ASN A 144 -9.35 6.81 -7.89
N ALA A 145 -8.42 7.50 -8.56
CA ALA A 145 -7.69 8.61 -7.95
C ALA A 145 -8.61 9.76 -7.50
N ASP A 146 -9.71 10.01 -8.21
CA ASP A 146 -10.69 11.06 -7.86
C ASP A 146 -11.38 10.74 -6.53
N PHE A 147 -11.80 9.49 -6.34
CA PHE A 147 -12.38 9.06 -5.06
C PHE A 147 -11.35 9.17 -3.92
N ILE A 148 -10.13 8.67 -4.12
CA ILE A 148 -9.07 8.70 -3.11
C ILE A 148 -8.73 10.15 -2.73
N GLU A 149 -8.60 11.06 -3.70
CA GLU A 149 -8.35 12.49 -3.43
C GLU A 149 -9.45 13.09 -2.56
N ASN A 150 -10.71 12.90 -2.95
CA ASN A 150 -11.85 13.47 -2.23
C ASN A 150 -12.00 12.88 -0.81
N TYR A 151 -11.89 11.56 -0.68
CA TYR A 151 -12.09 10.87 0.59
C TYR A 151 -10.96 11.22 1.59
N VAL A 152 -9.70 11.09 1.18
CA VAL A 152 -8.54 11.43 2.03
C VAL A 152 -8.52 12.93 2.36
N SER A 153 -8.85 13.81 1.39
CA SER A 153 -8.96 15.24 1.66
C SER A 153 -10.00 15.53 2.71
N SER A 154 -11.16 14.88 2.68
CA SER A 154 -12.21 15.04 3.69
C SER A 154 -11.73 14.64 5.09
N LEU A 155 -11.02 13.51 5.21
CA LEU A 155 -10.46 13.05 6.50
C LEU A 155 -9.45 14.04 7.07
N LEU A 156 -8.57 14.57 6.22
CA LEU A 156 -7.55 15.54 6.62
C LEU A 156 -8.17 16.91 6.96
N ASP A 157 -9.11 17.44 6.15
CA ASP A 157 -9.74 18.74 6.36
C ASP A 157 -10.60 18.78 7.62
N ASN A 158 -11.27 17.67 7.94
CA ASN A 158 -12.06 17.54 9.17
C ASN A 158 -11.21 17.14 10.40
N ASN A 159 -9.89 17.09 10.27
CA ASN A 159 -8.96 16.70 11.34
C ASN A 159 -9.24 15.31 11.94
N VAL A 160 -9.86 14.41 11.18
CA VAL A 160 -9.97 13.01 11.55
C VAL A 160 -8.58 12.36 11.48
N LEU A 161 -7.79 12.75 10.46
CA LEU A 161 -6.39 12.36 10.30
C LEU A 161 -5.48 13.58 10.15
N GLN A 162 -4.20 13.42 10.41
CA GLN A 162 -3.14 14.37 10.07
C GLN A 162 -2.25 13.85 8.94
N VAL A 163 -2.16 12.53 8.81
CA VAL A 163 -1.40 11.81 7.79
C VAL A 163 -2.22 10.64 7.27
N CYS A 164 -2.15 10.39 5.97
CA CYS A 164 -2.79 9.23 5.35
C CYS A 164 -1.83 8.51 4.41
N ILE A 165 -1.72 7.19 4.55
CA ILE A 165 -1.19 6.34 3.49
C ILE A 165 -2.38 5.90 2.65
N CYS A 166 -2.35 6.19 1.36
CA CYS A 166 -3.46 5.81 0.48
C CYS A 166 -2.95 5.24 -0.85
N GLY A 167 -3.83 4.56 -1.58
CA GLY A 167 -3.50 4.09 -2.91
C GLY A 167 -4.14 2.76 -3.31
N TRP A 168 -3.42 2.04 -4.15
CA TRP A 168 -3.86 0.83 -4.83
C TRP A 168 -2.95 -0.35 -4.56
N ILE A 169 -3.53 -1.52 -4.27
CA ILE A 169 -2.79 -2.76 -4.09
C ILE A 169 -3.57 -3.90 -4.77
N GLU A 170 -3.17 -4.26 -5.97
CA GLU A 170 -3.81 -5.33 -6.75
C GLU A 170 -2.90 -6.53 -6.87
N LEU A 171 -3.46 -7.73 -6.70
CA LEU A 171 -2.78 -8.99 -7.03
C LEU A 171 -3.79 -10.08 -7.38
N LEU A 172 -3.65 -10.64 -8.57
CA LEU A 172 -4.38 -11.82 -9.02
C LEU A 172 -3.47 -12.67 -9.92
N GLY A 173 -3.08 -13.84 -9.43
CA GLY A 173 -2.12 -14.71 -10.13
C GLY A 173 -0.77 -14.02 -10.31
N ASP A 174 -0.34 -13.87 -11.58
CA ASP A 174 0.92 -13.22 -11.92
C ASP A 174 0.79 -11.70 -12.19
N GLU A 175 -0.43 -11.19 -12.21
CA GLU A 175 -0.68 -9.76 -12.38
C GLU A 175 -0.74 -9.07 -11.02
N TYR A 176 0.10 -8.05 -10.83
CA TYR A 176 0.12 -7.31 -9.58
C TYR A 176 0.63 -5.87 -9.77
N LYS A 177 0.14 -4.99 -8.92
CA LYS A 177 0.59 -3.60 -8.83
C LYS A 177 0.27 -3.03 -7.46
N ALA A 178 1.27 -2.43 -6.79
CA ALA A 178 1.06 -1.59 -5.64
C ALA A 178 1.55 -0.17 -5.94
N ALA A 179 0.68 0.81 -5.77
CA ALA A 179 1.00 2.23 -5.86
C ALA A 179 0.48 2.92 -4.59
N LEU A 180 1.39 3.25 -3.69
CA LEU A 180 1.08 3.87 -2.41
C LEU A 180 1.62 5.30 -2.34
N PHE A 181 0.86 6.17 -1.71
CA PHE A 181 1.15 7.58 -1.51
C PHE A 181 1.11 7.92 -0.02
N LEU A 182 2.12 8.62 0.47
CA LEU A 182 2.11 9.24 1.79
C LEU A 182 1.61 10.67 1.62
N VAL A 183 0.50 10.99 2.29
CA VAL A 183 -0.18 12.29 2.18
C VAL A 183 -0.11 13.02 3.51
N GLU A 184 0.43 14.23 3.50
CA GLU A 184 0.63 15.07 4.68
C GLU A 184 0.17 16.51 4.40
N LYS A 185 -0.15 17.26 5.46
CA LYS A 185 -0.41 18.71 5.40
C LYS A 185 0.88 19.54 5.35
N LEU A 186 2.00 18.94 5.74
CA LEU A 186 3.31 19.59 5.73
C LEU A 186 4.01 19.34 4.40
N LYS A 187 4.50 20.41 3.78
CA LYS A 187 5.26 20.33 2.52
C LYS A 187 6.71 19.98 2.79
N SER A 188 7.21 18.91 2.15
CA SER A 188 8.64 18.62 2.05
C SER A 188 9.23 19.21 0.76
N ASN A 189 10.56 19.24 0.63
CA ASN A 189 11.21 19.86 -0.55
C ASN A 189 10.85 19.22 -1.89
N GLU A 190 10.54 17.92 -1.90
CA GLU A 190 10.22 17.14 -3.11
C GLU A 190 8.72 16.81 -3.22
N ALA A 191 7.89 17.36 -2.32
CA ALA A 191 6.47 17.07 -2.28
C ALA A 191 5.72 17.72 -3.45
N VAL A 192 4.81 16.97 -4.05
CA VAL A 192 3.86 17.46 -5.05
C VAL A 192 2.47 17.60 -4.42
N SER A 193 1.63 18.46 -4.99
CA SER A 193 0.25 18.61 -4.51
C SER A 193 -0.50 17.28 -4.56
N PHE A 194 -1.28 16.98 -3.52
CA PHE A 194 -2.13 15.80 -3.49
C PHE A 194 -3.33 16.01 -4.39
N THR A 195 -3.22 15.56 -5.63
CA THR A 195 -4.26 15.61 -6.64
C THR A 195 -4.34 14.31 -7.42
N LYS A 196 -5.49 14.04 -8.02
CA LYS A 196 -5.71 12.87 -8.88
C LYS A 196 -4.74 12.83 -10.08
N GLU A 197 -4.39 13.98 -10.62
CA GLU A 197 -3.45 14.09 -11.75
C GLU A 197 -2.06 13.59 -11.33
N HIS A 198 -1.55 14.02 -10.17
CA HIS A 198 -0.25 13.54 -9.65
C HIS A 198 -0.29 12.07 -9.27
N MET A 199 -1.37 11.61 -8.63
CA MET A 199 -1.52 10.18 -8.31
C MET A 199 -1.55 9.33 -9.56
N ASN A 200 -2.32 9.70 -10.59
CA ASN A 200 -2.36 8.99 -11.87
C ASN A 200 -1.01 8.98 -12.57
N LYS A 201 -0.29 10.12 -12.57
CA LYS A 201 1.05 10.19 -13.14
C LYS A 201 2.01 9.21 -12.46
N ILE A 202 2.04 9.17 -11.13
CA ILE A 202 2.89 8.23 -10.39
C ILE A 202 2.45 6.78 -10.65
N PHE A 203 1.14 6.54 -10.71
CA PHE A 203 0.57 5.24 -10.98
C PHE A 203 0.97 4.71 -12.37
N ASP A 204 0.96 5.56 -13.41
CA ASP A 204 1.22 5.17 -14.80
C ASP A 204 2.70 5.28 -15.18
N ASP A 205 3.35 6.40 -14.87
CA ASP A 205 4.64 6.81 -15.47
C ASP A 205 5.85 6.53 -14.56
N LYS A 206 5.66 6.11 -13.32
CA LYS A 206 6.76 5.86 -12.35
C LYS A 206 7.56 7.11 -11.96
N LYS A 207 7.18 8.32 -12.38
CA LYS A 207 7.89 9.57 -12.09
C LYS A 207 7.01 10.54 -11.33
N ILE A 208 7.58 11.13 -10.27
CA ILE A 208 6.92 12.18 -9.48
C ILE A 208 7.05 13.57 -10.15
N ASN A 209 8.04 13.77 -11.05
CA ASN A 209 8.31 15.06 -11.71
C ASN A 209 7.65 15.18 -13.08
#